data_5c717d93d323de3cfbeadb9d75cc4aaf
#
_entry.id   5c717d93d323de3cfbeadb9d75cc4aaf
#
_cell.length_a   1.000
_cell.length_b   1.000
_cell.length_c   1.000
_cell.angle_alpha   90.00
_cell.angle_beta   90.00
_cell.angle_gamma   90.00
#
_symmetry.space_group_name_H-M   'P 1'
#
loop_
_entity.id
_entity.type
_entity.pdbx_description
1 polymer ?
#
loop_
_entity_poly.entity_id
_entity_poly.type
_entity_poly.pdbx_seq_one_letter_code
_entity_poly.pdbx_strand_id
1 'polypeptide(L)'
;MDYQDGSWTIRLNDQWIGNYSLCDYYLNMMHTSQSPELKEYFRQKYNRVQLIMHSIEQRRETILKITSAVLERQKDYFTGNSTLKPMTLADIASDISMHTSTISRGIKNKYLQYPFGVVYLKDLFTSSAGKKDNN
;
A
#
# COMPACT_ATOMS: atom_id res chain seq x y z
N MET A 1 11.73 2.14 5.22
CA MET A 1 11.69 0.87 5.93
C MET A 1 12.95 0.74 6.78
N ASP A 2 12.77 0.55 8.06
CA ASP A 2 13.87 0.53 9.03
C ASP A 2 13.91 -0.80 9.77
N TYR A 3 15.11 -1.27 10.08
CA TYR A 3 15.30 -2.51 10.80
C TYR A 3 15.92 -2.20 12.16
N GLN A 4 15.24 -2.54 13.23
CA GLN A 4 15.71 -2.33 14.59
C GLN A 4 15.31 -3.51 15.47
N ASP A 5 16.25 -3.93 16.32
CA ASP A 5 15.99 -4.97 17.32
C ASP A 5 15.40 -6.26 16.71
N GLY A 6 15.89 -6.62 15.52
CA GLY A 6 15.43 -7.83 14.85
C GLY A 6 14.09 -7.72 14.16
N SER A 7 13.52 -6.54 14.08
CA SER A 7 12.23 -6.34 13.42
C SER A 7 12.26 -5.19 12.44
N TRP A 8 11.31 -5.22 11.52
CA TRP A 8 11.17 -4.20 10.49
C TRP A 8 10.02 -3.28 10.81
N THR A 9 10.22 -1.98 10.57
CA THR A 9 9.16 -0.99 10.61
C THR A 9 8.94 -0.47 9.20
N ILE A 10 7.72 -0.58 8.70
CA ILE A 10 7.37 -0.16 7.35
C ILE A 10 6.63 1.16 7.44
N ARG A 11 7.10 2.16 6.69
CA ARG A 11 6.43 3.45 6.59
C ARG A 11 6.08 3.73 5.14
N LEU A 12 4.90 4.26 4.93
CA LEU A 12 4.46 4.63 3.59
C LEU A 12 4.72 6.11 3.35
N ASN A 13 5.20 6.41 2.17
CA ASN A 13 5.40 7.78 1.73
C ASN A 13 4.17 8.22 0.96
N ASP A 14 3.14 8.62 1.68
CA ASP A 14 1.90 9.07 1.08
C ASP A 14 1.58 10.50 1.51
N GLN A 15 0.76 11.17 0.73
CA GLN A 15 0.44 12.58 0.93
C GLN A 15 -1.06 12.82 0.92
N TRP A 16 -1.81 11.86 1.40
CA TRP A 16 -3.27 11.96 1.39
C TRP A 16 -3.83 12.64 2.65
N ILE A 17 -2.96 13.02 3.56
CA ILE A 17 -3.35 13.64 4.84
C ILE A 17 -4.24 14.88 4.63
N GLY A 18 -4.04 15.61 3.55
CA GLY A 18 -4.88 16.78 3.26
C GLY A 18 -6.36 16.45 3.12
N ASN A 19 -6.70 15.20 2.82
CA ASN A 19 -8.08 14.77 2.69
C ASN A 19 -8.82 14.74 4.02
N TYR A 20 -8.11 14.52 5.12
CA TYR A 20 -8.72 14.58 6.45
C TYR A 20 -9.16 16.00 6.79
N SER A 21 -8.34 16.99 6.47
CA SER A 21 -8.72 18.39 6.68
C SER A 21 -9.94 18.76 5.85
N LEU A 22 -9.99 18.26 4.63
CA LEU A 22 -11.13 18.52 3.74
C LEU A 22 -12.40 17.87 4.29
N CYS A 23 -12.30 16.67 4.82
CA CYS A 23 -13.42 15.98 5.46
C CYS A 23 -13.95 16.80 6.63
N ASP A 24 -13.07 17.27 7.49
CA ASP A 24 -13.46 18.09 8.64
C ASP A 24 -14.14 19.36 8.21
N TYR A 25 -13.63 19.99 7.15
CA TYR A 25 -14.22 21.19 6.61
C TYR A 25 -15.67 20.95 6.16
N TYR A 26 -15.90 19.91 5.37
CA TYR A 26 -17.23 19.61 4.88
C TYR A 26 -18.18 19.20 6.00
N LEU A 27 -17.68 18.47 6.99
CA LEU A 27 -18.49 18.08 8.14
C LEU A 27 -18.94 19.29 8.92
N ASN A 28 -18.04 20.25 9.17
CA ASN A 28 -18.37 21.48 9.86
C ASN A 28 -19.40 22.28 9.09
N MET A 29 -19.21 22.42 7.78
CA MET A 29 -20.14 23.18 6.96
C MET A 29 -21.52 22.54 6.94
N MET A 30 -21.58 21.21 6.96
CA MET A 30 -22.84 20.50 7.02
C MET A 30 -23.57 20.78 8.33
N HIS A 31 -22.84 20.81 9.44
CA HIS A 31 -23.44 21.03 10.76
C HIS A 31 -23.82 22.50 11.01
N THR A 32 -23.08 23.43 10.43
CA THR A 32 -23.31 24.85 10.71
C THR A 32 -24.20 25.54 9.68
N SER A 33 -24.42 24.91 8.53
CA SER A 33 -25.25 25.48 7.48
C SER A 33 -26.71 25.48 7.91
N GLN A 34 -27.41 26.60 7.65
CA GLN A 34 -28.82 26.72 7.99
C GLN A 34 -29.74 26.44 6.82
N SER A 35 -29.22 26.48 5.60
CA SER A 35 -30.01 26.18 4.42
C SER A 35 -30.03 24.66 4.21
N PRO A 36 -31.22 24.05 4.04
CA PRO A 36 -31.30 22.63 3.75
C PRO A 36 -30.56 22.25 2.46
N GLU A 37 -30.58 23.14 1.47
CA GLU A 37 -29.90 22.89 0.20
C GLU A 37 -28.40 22.87 0.37
N LEU A 38 -27.85 23.78 1.17
CA LEU A 38 -26.43 23.81 1.46
C LEU A 38 -25.99 22.61 2.29
N LYS A 39 -26.83 22.22 3.26
CA LYS A 39 -26.55 21.03 4.05
C LYS A 39 -26.43 19.80 3.16
N GLU A 40 -27.35 19.67 2.21
CA GLU A 40 -27.33 18.53 1.29
C GLU A 40 -26.10 18.58 0.39
N TYR A 41 -25.74 19.77 -0.09
CA TYR A 41 -24.54 19.95 -0.91
C TYR A 41 -23.27 19.49 -0.16
N PHE A 42 -23.11 19.97 1.06
CA PHE A 42 -21.93 19.62 1.83
C PHE A 42 -21.94 18.15 2.27
N ARG A 43 -23.14 17.57 2.50
CA ARG A 43 -23.26 16.17 2.81
C ARG A 43 -22.78 15.31 1.65
N GLN A 44 -23.14 15.68 0.44
CA GLN A 44 -22.68 14.96 -0.75
C GLN A 44 -21.16 15.05 -0.92
N LYS A 45 -20.61 16.24 -0.69
CA LYS A 45 -19.16 16.43 -0.77
C LYS A 45 -18.44 15.61 0.30
N TYR A 46 -18.95 15.64 1.51
CA TYR A 46 -18.40 14.88 2.61
C TYR A 46 -18.40 13.37 2.30
N ASN A 47 -19.51 12.87 1.79
CA ASN A 47 -19.61 11.44 1.46
C ASN A 47 -18.63 11.06 0.36
N ARG A 48 -18.43 11.92 -0.63
CA ARG A 48 -17.49 11.65 -1.71
C ARG A 48 -16.06 11.59 -1.18
N VAL A 49 -15.68 12.53 -0.33
CA VAL A 49 -14.35 12.54 0.26
C VAL A 49 -14.15 11.31 1.13
N GLN A 50 -15.18 10.91 1.88
CA GLN A 50 -15.11 9.70 2.70
C GLN A 50 -14.85 8.44 1.85
N LEU A 51 -15.52 8.34 0.71
CA LEU A 51 -15.30 7.20 -0.19
C LEU A 51 -13.88 7.18 -0.73
N ILE A 52 -13.36 8.35 -1.11
CA ILE A 52 -12.00 8.46 -1.61
C ILE A 52 -11.00 8.06 -0.52
N MET A 53 -11.21 8.55 0.70
CA MET A 53 -10.32 8.23 1.82
C MET A 53 -10.35 6.76 2.16
N HIS A 54 -11.53 6.14 2.11
CA HIS A 54 -11.65 4.71 2.35
C HIS A 54 -10.87 3.92 1.30
N SER A 55 -10.97 4.33 0.06
CA SER A 55 -10.25 3.70 -1.04
C SER A 55 -8.72 3.80 -0.85
N ILE A 56 -8.25 4.98 -0.46
CA ILE A 56 -6.83 5.22 -0.19
C ILE A 56 -6.37 4.35 0.97
N GLU A 57 -7.17 4.27 2.03
CA GLU A 57 -6.84 3.47 3.21
C GLU A 57 -6.74 1.98 2.87
N GLN A 58 -7.63 1.48 2.02
CA GLN A 58 -7.58 0.10 1.58
C GLN A 58 -6.32 -0.19 0.77
N ARG A 59 -5.94 0.72 -0.11
CA ARG A 59 -4.70 0.58 -0.87
C ARG A 59 -3.49 0.58 0.05
N ARG A 60 -3.52 1.45 1.05
CA ARG A 60 -2.45 1.55 2.03
C ARG A 60 -2.31 0.23 2.80
N GLU A 61 -3.40 -0.32 3.27
CA GLU A 61 -3.39 -1.60 3.97
C GLU A 61 -2.88 -2.72 3.09
N THR A 62 -3.31 -2.74 1.83
CA THR A 62 -2.89 -3.76 0.88
C THR A 62 -1.38 -3.71 0.66
N ILE A 63 -0.83 -2.52 0.43
CA ILE A 63 0.61 -2.43 0.18
C ILE A 63 1.42 -2.79 1.44
N LEU A 64 0.91 -2.47 2.62
CA LEU A 64 1.55 -2.87 3.86
C LEU A 64 1.54 -4.39 4.03
N LYS A 65 0.44 -5.04 3.72
CA LYS A 65 0.35 -6.50 3.79
C LYS A 65 1.29 -7.17 2.80
N ILE A 66 1.33 -6.67 1.57
CA ILE A 66 2.22 -7.19 0.54
C ILE A 66 3.67 -7.03 0.98
N THR A 67 4.04 -5.84 1.43
CA THR A 67 5.42 -5.57 1.84
C THR A 67 5.82 -6.42 3.03
N SER A 68 4.93 -6.60 4.00
CA SER A 68 5.22 -7.45 5.15
C SER A 68 5.47 -8.88 4.73
N ALA A 69 4.67 -9.41 3.81
CA ALA A 69 4.85 -10.77 3.31
C ALA A 69 6.14 -10.91 2.53
N VAL A 70 6.48 -9.90 1.72
CA VAL A 70 7.73 -9.89 0.97
C VAL A 70 8.92 -9.91 1.92
N LEU A 71 8.87 -9.07 2.95
CA LEU A 71 9.94 -9.01 3.95
C LEU A 71 10.10 -10.35 4.66
N GLU A 72 9.01 -11.00 4.99
CA GLU A 72 9.08 -12.28 5.68
C GLU A 72 9.77 -13.34 4.82
N ARG A 73 9.48 -13.37 3.53
CA ARG A 73 10.11 -14.32 2.61
C ARG A 73 11.54 -13.97 2.27
N GLN A 74 11.90 -12.67 2.26
CA GLN A 74 13.21 -12.20 1.83
C GLN A 74 14.00 -11.56 2.96
N LYS A 75 13.78 -12.01 4.18
CA LYS A 75 14.49 -11.48 5.35
C LYS A 75 15.99 -11.39 5.16
N ASP A 76 16.58 -12.49 4.69
CA ASP A 76 18.04 -12.58 4.58
C ASP A 76 18.57 -11.62 3.52
N TYR A 77 17.81 -11.42 2.47
CA TYR A 77 18.20 -10.47 1.43
C TYR A 77 18.22 -9.03 1.98
N PHE A 78 17.16 -8.64 2.69
CA PHE A 78 17.06 -7.28 3.19
C PHE A 78 17.99 -6.97 4.33
N THR A 79 18.47 -7.99 5.02
CA THR A 79 19.49 -7.80 6.06
C THR A 79 20.91 -7.93 5.51
N GLY A 80 21.07 -8.23 4.22
CA GLY A 80 22.37 -8.34 3.60
C GLY A 80 23.05 -9.70 3.76
N ASN A 81 22.32 -10.68 4.27
CA ASN A 81 22.92 -11.99 4.58
C ASN A 81 22.90 -12.98 3.42
N SER A 82 22.06 -12.74 2.41
CA SER A 82 22.01 -13.64 1.27
C SER A 82 21.44 -12.92 0.05
N THR A 83 21.42 -13.65 -1.07
CA THR A 83 20.83 -13.14 -2.31
C THR A 83 19.32 -13.34 -2.29
N LEU A 84 18.66 -12.71 -3.25
CA LEU A 84 17.21 -12.78 -3.40
C LEU A 84 16.77 -14.21 -3.68
N LYS A 85 15.77 -14.68 -2.96
CA LYS A 85 15.21 -16.01 -3.15
C LYS A 85 14.10 -15.96 -4.20
N PRO A 86 13.88 -17.04 -4.95
CA PRO A 86 12.76 -17.08 -5.88
C PRO A 86 11.43 -16.87 -5.16
N MET A 87 10.60 -16.02 -5.71
CA MET A 87 9.32 -15.67 -5.10
C MET A 87 8.36 -15.24 -6.21
N THR A 88 7.17 -15.81 -6.24
CA THR A 88 6.18 -15.48 -7.25
C THR A 88 5.04 -14.68 -6.65
N LEU A 89 4.26 -14.06 -7.52
CA LEU A 89 3.04 -13.38 -7.08
C LEU A 89 2.08 -14.35 -6.39
N ALA A 90 2.04 -15.59 -6.87
CA ALA A 90 1.19 -16.61 -6.27
C ALA A 90 1.61 -16.93 -4.84
N ASP A 91 2.92 -16.93 -4.57
CA ASP A 91 3.42 -17.17 -3.22
C ASP A 91 2.90 -16.12 -2.24
N ILE A 92 3.00 -14.85 -2.63
CA ILE A 92 2.53 -13.76 -1.78
C ILE A 92 1.00 -13.78 -1.69
N ALA A 93 0.32 -14.04 -2.80
CA ALA A 93 -1.14 -14.13 -2.80
C ALA A 93 -1.64 -15.17 -1.81
N SER A 94 -0.96 -16.31 -1.76
CA SER A 94 -1.28 -17.37 -0.80
C SER A 94 -1.03 -16.91 0.64
N ASP A 95 0.09 -16.24 0.86
CA ASP A 95 0.48 -15.79 2.20
C ASP A 95 -0.53 -14.82 2.81
N ILE A 96 -1.11 -13.94 2.01
CA ILE A 96 -1.99 -12.90 2.52
C ILE A 96 -3.44 -13.09 2.08
N SER A 97 -3.76 -14.22 1.47
CA SER A 97 -5.12 -14.59 1.06
C SER A 97 -5.75 -13.55 0.14
N MET A 98 -4.99 -13.15 -0.87
CA MET A 98 -5.44 -12.20 -1.88
C MET A 98 -5.24 -12.78 -3.27
N HIS A 99 -5.95 -12.21 -4.25
CA HIS A 99 -5.79 -12.61 -5.63
C HIS A 99 -4.48 -12.05 -6.21
N THR A 100 -3.84 -12.81 -7.11
CA THR A 100 -2.57 -12.36 -7.70
C THR A 100 -2.72 -11.04 -8.44
N SER A 101 -3.87 -10.78 -9.07
CA SER A 101 -4.08 -9.53 -9.77
C SER A 101 -4.10 -8.33 -8.83
N THR A 102 -4.58 -8.52 -7.60
CA THR A 102 -4.56 -7.46 -6.58
C THR A 102 -3.13 -7.10 -6.23
N ILE A 103 -2.27 -8.12 -6.07
CA ILE A 103 -0.87 -7.88 -5.74
C ILE A 103 -0.16 -7.22 -6.90
N SER A 104 -0.38 -7.72 -8.11
CA SER A 104 0.25 -7.15 -9.31
C SER A 104 -0.08 -5.66 -9.45
N ARG A 105 -1.34 -5.29 -9.23
CA ARG A 105 -1.73 -3.89 -9.29
C ARG A 105 -1.17 -3.08 -8.12
N GLY A 106 -1.10 -3.70 -6.94
CA GLY A 106 -0.62 -3.01 -5.75
C GLY A 106 0.85 -2.67 -5.79
N ILE A 107 1.67 -3.48 -6.42
CA ILE A 107 3.12 -3.25 -6.48
C ILE A 107 3.56 -2.42 -7.69
N LYS A 108 2.65 -2.16 -8.61
CA LYS A 108 2.98 -1.42 -9.83
C LYS A 108 3.49 -0.02 -9.48
N ASN A 109 4.66 0.32 -10.03
CA ASN A 109 5.29 1.62 -9.82
C ASN A 109 5.61 1.92 -8.36
N LYS A 110 5.81 0.89 -7.56
CA LYS A 110 6.17 1.06 -6.15
C LYS A 110 7.62 0.67 -5.91
N TYR A 111 8.28 1.46 -5.06
CA TYR A 111 9.68 1.23 -4.70
C TYR A 111 9.78 1.06 -3.20
N LEU A 112 10.75 0.27 -2.78
CA LEU A 112 11.00 0.00 -1.37
C LEU A 112 12.38 0.49 -1.02
N GLN A 113 12.46 1.40 -0.05
CA GLN A 113 13.73 1.88 0.46
C GLN A 113 14.08 1.11 1.73
N TYR A 114 15.28 0.58 1.79
CA TYR A 114 15.76 -0.19 2.94
C TYR A 114 17.22 0.22 3.21
N PRO A 115 17.83 -0.26 4.32
CA PRO A 115 19.17 0.25 4.71
C PRO A 115 20.25 0.13 3.65
N PHE A 116 20.15 -0.82 2.74
CA PHE A 116 21.19 -1.03 1.72
C PHE A 116 20.82 -0.43 0.36
N GLY A 117 19.69 0.24 0.23
CA GLY A 117 19.34 0.87 -1.02
C GLY A 117 17.87 0.96 -1.30
N VAL A 118 17.54 1.09 -2.58
CA VAL A 118 16.17 1.18 -3.06
C VAL A 118 15.95 0.10 -4.11
N VAL A 119 14.83 -0.59 -4.04
CA VAL A 119 14.50 -1.63 -5.00
C VAL A 119 13.07 -1.43 -5.50
N TYR A 120 12.86 -1.74 -6.77
CA TYR A 120 11.54 -1.72 -7.37
C TYR A 120 10.82 -3.00 -6.94
N LEU A 121 9.64 -2.88 -6.33
CA LEU A 121 8.95 -4.04 -5.77
C LEU A 121 8.72 -5.14 -6.79
N LYS A 122 8.40 -4.78 -8.02
CA LYS A 122 8.17 -5.77 -9.07
C LYS A 122 9.41 -6.63 -9.32
N ASP A 123 10.59 -6.06 -9.16
CA ASP A 123 11.84 -6.77 -9.41
C ASP A 123 12.15 -7.83 -8.35
N LEU A 124 11.45 -7.82 -7.24
CA LEU A 124 11.61 -8.82 -6.21
C LEU A 124 10.92 -10.14 -6.53
N PHE A 125 10.08 -10.15 -7.56
CA PHE A 125 9.30 -11.33 -7.90
C PHE A 125 9.88 -12.06 -9.09
N THR A 126 9.88 -13.38 -8.97
CA THR A 126 10.27 -14.26 -10.05
C THR A 126 9.08 -14.43 -10.99
N SER A 127 9.31 -14.28 -12.28
CA SER A 127 8.25 -14.51 -13.24
C SER A 127 7.88 -15.97 -13.27
N SER A 128 6.61 -16.27 -13.12
CA SER A 128 6.15 -17.64 -13.20
C SER A 128 6.29 -18.18 -14.62
N ALA A 129 6.25 -17.27 -15.59
CA ALA A 129 6.51 -17.64 -16.97
C ALA A 129 7.98 -17.64 -17.26
N GLY A 130 8.68 -16.77 -16.61
CA GLY A 130 10.11 -16.63 -16.82
C GLY A 130 10.84 -17.74 -16.20
N LYS A 131 10.13 -18.46 -15.53
CA LYS A 131 10.74 -19.54 -15.24
C LYS A 131 11.02 -20.04 -16.41
N LYS A 132 10.58 -19.37 -17.21
CA LYS A 132 10.83 -19.49 -18.40
C LYS A 132 11.46 -18.50 -18.90
N ASP A 133 11.51 -17.95 -18.53
CA ASP A 133 11.97 -17.22 -18.93
C ASP A 133 12.56 -16.87 -18.90
N ASN A 134 12.51 -16.86 -19.15
CA ASN A 134 12.95 -16.64 -19.26
C ASN A 134 13.38 -16.74 -19.31
N ASN A 135 13.15 -16.89 -19.67
CA ASN A 135 13.48 -17.22 -19.90
C ASN A 135 13.71 -17.31 -20.07
#